data_2fcd22625dd2fbe5d381edd0198e867d
#
_entry.id   2fcd22625dd2fbe5d381edd0198e867d
#
_cell.length_a   1.000
_cell.length_b   1.000
_cell.length_c   1.000
_cell.angle_alpha   90.00
_cell.angle_beta   90.00
_cell.angle_gamma   90.00
#
_symmetry.space_group_name_H-M   'P 1'
#
loop_
_entity.id
_entity.type
_entity.pdbx_description
1 polymer ?
#
loop_
_entity_poly.entity_id
_entity_poly.type
_entity_poly.pdbx_seq_one_letter_code
_entity_poly.pdbx_strand_id
1 'polypeptide(L)'
;MTTPARISYVVLALTLVLAGVLHLGAALLALLFSYFALRKLAVLTKNKWLALILFVFLAASIAYAAGHFIRAAIAALPEVAEHSIPSASAWAEARQIQLPFTDLDSLRTMIVDALKEEAHYLRDVARLAGSTTAALVFMLIGIVAAISLFFNSQLDLYRESHATKNNLYSVLSEEISARFRDFYHSFELVMGAQMTISLINTILTAVFVLIIRLPNAPLVIPFTFLCGLVPIVGNLVSNTVIVFLAFTMSLKMALVALVFLIAIHKLEYVLNSKIIGERIRNPVWLTLLALIIGERLMGIPGVVLAPVVLNYLRLELSKIEVPAPTARNL
;
A
#
# COMPACT_ATOMS: atom_id res chain seq x y z
N MET A 1 -19.04 27.81 -6.68
CA MET A 1 -18.93 26.51 -7.38
C MET A 1 -20.08 26.37 -8.36
N THR A 2 -19.78 26.03 -9.63
CA THR A 2 -20.81 25.76 -10.66
C THR A 2 -21.50 24.41 -10.42
N THR A 3 -22.70 24.23 -10.98
CA THR A 3 -23.44 22.95 -10.84
C THR A 3 -22.64 21.76 -11.39
N PRO A 4 -21.97 21.80 -12.57
CA PRO A 4 -21.12 20.71 -13.06
C PRO A 4 -19.97 20.37 -12.12
N ALA A 5 -19.34 21.37 -11.49
CA ALA A 5 -18.28 21.14 -10.50
C ALA A 5 -18.80 20.42 -9.26
N ARG A 6 -20.00 20.74 -8.76
CA ARG A 6 -20.61 20.00 -7.62
C ARG A 6 -20.90 18.54 -7.99
N ILE A 7 -21.42 18.31 -9.18
CA ILE A 7 -21.70 16.95 -9.68
C ILE A 7 -20.40 16.16 -9.79
N SER A 8 -19.29 16.72 -10.28
CA SER A 8 -18.01 16.03 -10.41
C SER A 8 -17.44 15.55 -9.06
N TYR A 9 -17.60 16.34 -7.98
CA TYR A 9 -17.21 15.91 -6.63
C TYR A 9 -18.08 14.77 -6.12
N VAL A 10 -19.41 14.84 -6.35
CA VAL A 10 -20.32 13.75 -5.97
C VAL A 10 -19.97 12.46 -6.72
N VAL A 11 -19.70 12.56 -8.03
CA VAL A 11 -19.28 11.40 -8.85
C VAL A 11 -17.99 10.80 -8.33
N LEU A 12 -16.97 11.60 -8.01
CA LEU A 12 -15.72 11.08 -7.47
C LEU A 12 -15.92 10.43 -6.10
N ALA A 13 -16.64 11.09 -5.18
CA ALA A 13 -16.93 10.54 -3.86
C ALA A 13 -17.71 9.22 -3.96
N LEU A 14 -18.73 9.17 -4.82
CA LEU A 14 -19.51 7.97 -5.07
C LEU A 14 -18.63 6.85 -5.67
N THR A 15 -17.74 7.17 -6.59
CA THR A 15 -16.81 6.20 -7.18
C THR A 15 -15.89 5.59 -6.13
N LEU A 16 -15.34 6.40 -5.20
CA LEU A 16 -14.50 5.90 -4.12
C LEU A 16 -15.29 5.04 -3.12
N VAL A 17 -16.50 5.45 -2.76
CA VAL A 17 -17.39 4.68 -1.87
C VAL A 17 -17.79 3.35 -2.54
N LEU A 18 -18.20 3.38 -3.80
CA LEU A 18 -18.55 2.17 -4.55
C LEU A 18 -17.35 1.23 -4.71
N ALA A 19 -16.14 1.77 -4.97
CA ALA A 19 -14.92 0.97 -5.00
C ALA A 19 -14.67 0.27 -3.65
N GLY A 20 -15.00 0.91 -2.52
CA GLY A 20 -14.96 0.29 -1.20
C GLY A 20 -16.00 -0.80 -1.02
N VAL A 21 -17.27 -0.46 -1.22
CA VAL A 21 -18.40 -1.38 -1.01
C VAL A 21 -18.35 -2.60 -1.94
N LEU A 22 -17.89 -2.43 -3.16
CA LEU A 22 -17.73 -3.50 -4.15
C LEU A 22 -16.38 -4.22 -4.07
N HIS A 23 -15.56 -3.94 -3.06
CA HIS A 23 -14.23 -4.52 -2.87
C HIS A 23 -13.28 -4.35 -4.07
N LEU A 24 -13.41 -3.25 -4.82
CA LEU A 24 -12.59 -2.91 -6.00
C LEU A 24 -11.29 -2.17 -5.66
N GLY A 25 -10.90 -2.11 -4.39
CA GLY A 25 -9.70 -1.42 -3.93
C GLY A 25 -8.43 -1.90 -4.63
N ALA A 26 -8.30 -3.20 -4.87
CA ALA A 26 -7.16 -3.79 -5.60
C ALA A 26 -7.13 -3.31 -7.07
N ALA A 27 -8.29 -3.22 -7.74
CA ALA A 27 -8.39 -2.69 -9.10
C ALA A 27 -7.99 -1.21 -9.16
N LEU A 28 -8.45 -0.42 -8.20
CA LEU A 28 -8.12 1.00 -8.11
C LEU A 28 -6.63 1.23 -7.89
N LEU A 29 -6.00 0.48 -6.98
CA LEU A 29 -4.54 0.53 -6.79
C LEU A 29 -3.79 0.09 -8.05
N ALA A 30 -4.21 -1.02 -8.68
CA ALA A 30 -3.60 -1.50 -9.92
C ALA A 30 -3.67 -0.44 -11.02
N LEU A 31 -4.82 0.23 -11.18
CA LEU A 31 -5.00 1.34 -12.11
C LEU A 31 -4.03 2.49 -11.79
N LEU A 32 -3.99 2.96 -10.55
CA LEU A 32 -3.20 4.11 -10.16
C LEU A 32 -1.68 3.84 -10.27
N PHE A 33 -1.20 2.68 -9.78
CA PHE A 33 0.21 2.32 -9.89
C PHE A 33 0.64 2.06 -11.33
N SER A 34 -0.21 1.40 -12.13
CA SER A 34 0.09 1.15 -13.55
C SER A 34 0.14 2.46 -14.34
N TYR A 35 -0.80 3.36 -14.11
CA TYR A 35 -0.81 4.67 -14.74
C TYR A 35 0.41 5.52 -14.31
N PHE A 36 0.78 5.45 -13.02
CA PHE A 36 1.99 6.08 -12.49
C PHE A 36 3.25 5.55 -13.19
N ALA A 37 3.41 4.23 -13.28
CA ALA A 37 4.56 3.61 -13.94
C ALA A 37 4.64 3.98 -15.43
N LEU A 38 3.51 3.90 -16.15
CA LEU A 38 3.42 4.29 -17.56
C LEU A 38 3.81 5.75 -17.78
N ARG A 39 3.33 6.67 -16.94
CA ARG A 39 3.72 8.08 -17.04
C ARG A 39 5.19 8.31 -16.77
N LYS A 40 5.77 7.68 -15.73
CA LYS A 40 7.21 7.81 -15.45
C LYS A 40 8.06 7.23 -16.58
N LEU A 41 7.69 6.07 -17.10
CA LEU A 41 8.37 5.47 -18.26
C LEU A 41 8.24 6.32 -19.52
N ALA A 42 7.08 6.93 -19.75
CA ALA A 42 6.88 7.82 -20.92
C ALA A 42 7.74 9.09 -20.82
N VAL A 43 7.93 9.65 -19.64
CA VAL A 43 8.84 10.79 -19.42
C VAL A 43 10.29 10.39 -19.73
N LEU A 44 10.71 9.18 -19.32
CA LEU A 44 12.06 8.68 -19.58
C LEU A 44 12.31 8.36 -21.06
N THR A 45 11.35 7.71 -21.70
CA THR A 45 11.51 7.20 -23.07
C THR A 45 11.10 8.21 -24.15
N LYS A 46 10.33 9.23 -23.76
CA LYS A 46 9.68 10.21 -24.66
C LYS A 46 8.81 9.56 -25.76
N ASN A 47 8.48 8.27 -25.61
CA ASN A 47 7.67 7.49 -26.54
C ASN A 47 6.64 6.63 -25.78
N LYS A 48 5.35 6.82 -26.09
CA LYS A 48 4.26 6.10 -25.42
C LYS A 48 4.30 4.58 -25.67
N TRP A 49 4.66 4.15 -26.86
CA TRP A 49 4.72 2.72 -27.20
C TRP A 49 5.89 2.02 -26.51
N LEU A 50 7.06 2.67 -26.49
CA LEU A 50 8.20 2.14 -25.76
C LEU A 50 7.93 2.09 -24.25
N ALA A 51 7.25 3.09 -23.70
CA ALA A 51 6.82 3.09 -22.30
C ALA A 51 5.88 1.92 -22.01
N LEU A 52 4.94 1.59 -22.91
CA LEU A 52 4.05 0.44 -22.77
C LEU A 52 4.83 -0.89 -22.77
N ILE A 53 5.76 -1.07 -23.70
CA ILE A 53 6.59 -2.29 -23.78
C ILE A 53 7.40 -2.47 -22.50
N LEU A 54 8.05 -1.42 -22.02
CA LEU A 54 8.81 -1.44 -20.77
C LEU A 54 7.91 -1.68 -19.56
N PHE A 55 6.70 -1.12 -19.55
CA PHE A 55 5.72 -1.38 -18.49
C PHE A 55 5.28 -2.85 -18.46
N VAL A 56 4.98 -3.45 -19.60
CA VAL A 56 4.60 -4.87 -19.67
C VAL A 56 5.75 -5.75 -19.20
N PHE A 57 6.97 -5.46 -19.60
CA PHE A 57 8.16 -6.16 -19.11
C PHE A 57 8.34 -6.00 -17.60
N LEU A 58 8.20 -4.79 -17.09
CA LEU A 58 8.26 -4.49 -15.64
C LEU A 58 7.18 -5.23 -14.86
N ALA A 59 5.92 -5.19 -15.34
CA ALA A 59 4.81 -5.89 -14.70
C ALA A 59 5.01 -7.40 -14.68
N ALA A 60 5.48 -8.00 -15.79
CA ALA A 60 5.82 -9.41 -15.87
C ALA A 60 6.97 -9.78 -14.92
N SER A 61 8.00 -8.94 -14.85
CA SER A 61 9.14 -9.12 -13.93
C SER A 61 8.71 -9.06 -12.47
N ILE A 62 7.84 -8.12 -12.09
CA ILE A 62 7.27 -8.01 -10.74
C ILE A 62 6.41 -9.23 -10.42
N ALA A 63 5.56 -9.69 -11.33
CA ALA A 63 4.72 -10.87 -11.14
C ALA A 63 5.57 -12.15 -10.96
N TYR A 64 6.62 -12.32 -11.77
CA TYR A 64 7.57 -13.42 -11.62
C TYR A 64 8.32 -13.36 -10.30
N ALA A 65 8.86 -12.20 -9.93
CA ALA A 65 9.58 -11.98 -8.67
C ALA A 65 8.67 -12.23 -7.47
N ALA A 66 7.41 -11.77 -7.49
CA ALA A 66 6.43 -12.01 -6.44
C ALA A 66 6.12 -13.51 -6.30
N GLY A 67 5.89 -14.23 -7.41
CA GLY A 67 5.67 -15.67 -7.39
C GLY A 67 6.89 -16.46 -6.91
N HIS A 68 8.10 -16.05 -7.26
CA HIS A 68 9.33 -16.62 -6.74
C HIS A 68 9.48 -16.35 -5.23
N PHE A 69 9.26 -15.11 -4.81
CA PHE A 69 9.33 -14.70 -3.41
C PHE A 69 8.33 -15.48 -2.53
N ILE A 70 7.07 -15.60 -2.96
CA ILE A 70 6.04 -16.34 -2.22
C ILE A 70 6.46 -17.81 -2.05
N ARG A 71 6.93 -18.46 -3.13
CA ARG A 71 7.41 -19.84 -3.06
C ARG A 71 8.61 -19.99 -2.12
N ALA A 72 9.59 -19.10 -2.22
CA ALA A 72 10.75 -19.11 -1.36
C ALA A 72 10.39 -18.84 0.11
N ALA A 73 9.45 -17.92 0.38
CA ALA A 73 8.97 -17.63 1.73
C ALA A 73 8.25 -18.85 2.35
N ILE A 74 7.38 -19.53 1.58
CA ILE A 74 6.70 -20.74 2.04
C ILE A 74 7.72 -21.87 2.31
N ALA A 75 8.72 -22.02 1.45
CA ALA A 75 9.77 -23.04 1.62
C ALA A 75 10.68 -22.78 2.84
N ALA A 76 10.88 -21.51 3.20
CA ALA A 76 11.68 -21.12 4.37
C ALA A 76 10.93 -21.27 5.71
N LEU A 77 9.59 -21.32 5.71
CA LEU A 77 8.78 -21.39 6.94
C LEU A 77 9.16 -22.55 7.87
N PRO A 78 9.34 -23.80 7.40
CA PRO A 78 9.73 -24.90 8.27
C PRO A 78 11.08 -24.66 8.95
N GLU A 79 12.10 -24.25 8.20
CA GLU A 79 13.45 -23.97 8.71
C GLU A 79 13.44 -22.85 9.77
N VAL A 80 12.70 -21.77 9.49
CA VAL A 80 12.52 -20.67 10.46
C VAL A 80 11.83 -21.18 11.73
N ALA A 81 10.80 -22.01 11.60
CA ALA A 81 10.07 -22.57 12.73
C ALA A 81 10.94 -23.51 13.57
N GLU A 82 11.69 -24.42 12.92
CA GLU A 82 12.58 -25.37 13.59
C GLU A 82 13.66 -24.68 14.44
N HIS A 83 14.15 -23.53 14.03
CA HIS A 83 15.16 -22.77 14.79
C HIS A 83 14.55 -21.80 15.80
N SER A 84 13.39 -21.23 15.48
CA SER A 84 12.77 -20.17 16.30
C SER A 84 12.03 -20.72 17.49
N ILE A 85 11.32 -21.85 17.34
CA ILE A 85 10.49 -22.43 18.41
C ILE A 85 11.33 -22.89 19.60
N PRO A 86 12.41 -23.69 19.42
CA PRO A 86 13.26 -24.10 20.54
C PRO A 86 13.94 -22.91 21.25
N SER A 87 14.35 -21.90 20.47
CA SER A 87 14.96 -20.70 21.04
C SER A 87 13.98 -19.90 21.90
N ALA A 88 12.73 -19.79 21.45
CA ALA A 88 11.66 -19.13 22.20
C ALA A 88 11.25 -19.90 23.46
N SER A 89 11.12 -21.25 23.36
CA SER A 89 10.78 -22.10 24.49
C SER A 89 11.87 -22.06 25.56
N ALA A 90 13.14 -22.23 25.19
CA ALA A 90 14.26 -22.16 26.12
C ALA A 90 14.35 -20.77 26.82
N TRP A 91 14.06 -19.70 26.11
CA TRP A 91 14.00 -18.36 26.70
C TRP A 91 12.84 -18.19 27.68
N ALA A 92 11.69 -18.76 27.38
CA ALA A 92 10.51 -18.70 28.22
C ALA A 92 10.67 -19.57 29.48
N GLU A 93 11.19 -20.81 29.33
CA GLU A 93 11.49 -21.70 30.45
C GLU A 93 12.47 -21.08 31.45
N ALA A 94 13.54 -20.42 30.95
CA ALA A 94 14.50 -19.71 31.80
C ALA A 94 13.87 -18.59 32.63
N ARG A 95 12.64 -18.15 32.29
CA ARG A 95 11.88 -17.10 33.00
C ARG A 95 10.61 -17.59 33.66
N GLN A 96 10.43 -18.91 33.68
CA GLN A 96 9.21 -19.55 34.25
C GLN A 96 7.92 -19.15 33.54
N ILE A 97 8.01 -18.78 32.23
CA ILE A 97 6.87 -18.50 31.40
C ILE A 97 6.49 -19.81 30.69
N GLN A 98 5.28 -20.29 30.94
CA GLN A 98 4.75 -21.47 30.28
C GLN A 98 4.22 -21.06 28.90
N LEU A 99 4.86 -21.55 27.83
CA LEU A 99 4.32 -21.44 26.49
C LEU A 99 3.37 -22.61 26.20
N PRO A 100 2.31 -22.40 25.41
CA PRO A 100 1.37 -23.47 25.06
C PRO A 100 1.94 -24.47 24.06
N PHE A 101 3.17 -24.27 23.58
CA PHE A 101 3.91 -25.14 22.67
C PHE A 101 5.39 -25.22 23.08
N THR A 102 6.00 -26.36 22.88
CA THR A 102 7.42 -26.60 23.18
C THR A 102 8.23 -26.89 21.94
N ASP A 103 7.58 -27.40 20.88
CA ASP A 103 8.19 -27.80 19.61
C ASP A 103 7.26 -27.51 18.42
N LEU A 104 7.77 -27.78 17.21
CA LEU A 104 7.04 -27.54 15.96
C LEU A 104 5.78 -28.44 15.86
N ASP A 105 5.87 -29.68 16.36
CA ASP A 105 4.77 -30.63 16.26
C ASP A 105 3.62 -30.26 17.21
N SER A 106 3.92 -29.80 18.42
CA SER A 106 2.93 -29.29 19.38
C SER A 106 2.27 -28.02 18.85
N LEU A 107 3.03 -27.09 18.27
CA LEU A 107 2.47 -25.89 17.62
C LEU A 107 1.60 -26.25 16.42
N ARG A 108 2.05 -27.18 15.57
CA ARG A 108 1.28 -27.69 14.44
C ARG A 108 -0.02 -28.35 14.88
N THR A 109 0.05 -29.19 15.90
CA THR A 109 -1.13 -29.86 16.45
C THR A 109 -2.12 -28.85 17.03
N MET A 110 -1.64 -27.87 17.77
CA MET A 110 -2.47 -26.80 18.32
C MET A 110 -3.15 -25.98 17.21
N ILE A 111 -2.42 -25.64 16.13
CA ILE A 111 -3.00 -24.92 14.99
C ILE A 111 -4.02 -25.80 14.26
N VAL A 112 -3.71 -27.08 14.04
CA VAL A 112 -4.62 -28.01 13.34
C VAL A 112 -5.87 -28.26 14.18
N ASP A 113 -5.75 -28.38 15.48
CA ASP A 113 -6.90 -28.59 16.37
C ASP A 113 -7.76 -27.31 16.49
N ALA A 114 -7.15 -26.14 16.60
CA ALA A 114 -7.87 -24.87 16.52
C ALA A 114 -8.61 -24.69 15.18
N LEU A 115 -8.00 -25.15 14.05
CA LEU A 115 -8.64 -25.12 12.74
C LEU A 115 -9.77 -26.16 12.61
N LYS A 116 -9.71 -27.29 13.31
CA LYS A 116 -10.76 -28.32 13.33
C LYS A 116 -11.93 -27.93 14.23
N GLU A 117 -11.68 -27.36 15.40
CA GLU A 117 -12.71 -26.90 16.32
C GLU A 117 -13.59 -25.81 15.72
N GLU A 118 -13.02 -25.00 14.82
CA GLU A 118 -13.76 -23.92 14.19
C GLU A 118 -13.86 -24.16 12.67
N ALA A 119 -14.77 -25.05 12.23
CA ALA A 119 -15.02 -25.35 10.82
C ALA A 119 -15.38 -24.14 9.95
N HIS A 120 -15.67 -22.98 10.53
CA HIS A 120 -15.86 -21.74 9.79
C HIS A 120 -14.55 -21.20 9.18
N TYR A 121 -13.36 -21.42 9.80
CA TYR A 121 -12.07 -21.02 9.22
C TYR A 121 -11.76 -21.70 7.89
N LEU A 122 -12.15 -22.96 7.71
CA LEU A 122 -12.02 -23.63 6.41
C LEU A 122 -12.86 -22.96 5.32
N ARG A 123 -14.04 -22.48 5.71
CA ARG A 123 -14.92 -21.72 4.82
C ARG A 123 -14.34 -20.34 4.50
N ASP A 124 -13.69 -19.71 5.47
CA ASP A 124 -13.04 -18.41 5.30
C ASP A 124 -11.75 -18.53 4.46
N VAL A 125 -10.98 -19.60 4.61
CA VAL A 125 -9.83 -19.92 3.72
C VAL A 125 -10.31 -20.18 2.28
N ALA A 126 -11.40 -20.90 2.08
CA ALA A 126 -11.97 -21.11 0.74
C ALA A 126 -12.51 -19.80 0.14
N ARG A 127 -13.15 -18.95 0.94
CA ARG A 127 -13.56 -17.61 0.53
C ARG A 127 -12.35 -16.73 0.20
N LEU A 128 -11.27 -16.79 0.98
CA LEU A 128 -10.04 -16.06 0.73
C LEU A 128 -9.41 -16.48 -0.61
N ALA A 129 -9.38 -17.77 -0.92
CA ALA A 129 -8.90 -18.28 -2.21
C ALA A 129 -9.76 -17.76 -3.38
N GLY A 130 -11.10 -17.80 -3.23
CA GLY A 130 -12.03 -17.26 -4.23
C GLY A 130 -11.92 -15.73 -4.37
N SER A 131 -11.78 -15.01 -3.26
CA SER A 131 -11.58 -13.55 -3.27
C SER A 131 -10.24 -13.15 -3.90
N THR A 132 -9.21 -13.95 -3.73
CA THR A 132 -7.89 -13.74 -4.36
C THR A 132 -7.97 -13.84 -5.88
N THR A 133 -8.68 -14.84 -6.41
CA THR A 133 -8.89 -14.97 -7.86
C THR A 133 -9.68 -13.77 -8.41
N ALA A 134 -10.75 -13.37 -7.75
CA ALA A 134 -11.51 -12.19 -8.13
C ALA A 134 -10.65 -10.91 -8.07
N ALA A 135 -9.83 -10.75 -7.03
CA ALA A 135 -8.92 -9.62 -6.89
C ALA A 135 -7.90 -9.57 -8.04
N LEU A 136 -7.34 -10.71 -8.46
CA LEU A 136 -6.43 -10.77 -9.62
C LEU A 136 -7.11 -10.37 -10.92
N VAL A 137 -8.35 -10.81 -11.15
CA VAL A 137 -9.15 -10.37 -12.32
C VAL A 137 -9.40 -8.87 -12.26
N PHE A 138 -9.81 -8.33 -11.12
CA PHE A 138 -10.04 -6.91 -10.96
C PHE A 138 -8.76 -6.09 -11.09
N MET A 139 -7.61 -6.59 -10.62
CA MET A 139 -6.30 -5.96 -10.84
C MET A 139 -5.97 -5.90 -12.33
N LEU A 140 -6.21 -6.98 -13.08
CA LEU A 140 -6.00 -7.00 -14.52
C LEU A 140 -6.89 -5.97 -15.24
N ILE A 141 -8.16 -5.87 -14.85
CA ILE A 141 -9.08 -4.83 -15.36
C ILE A 141 -8.52 -3.44 -15.04
N GLY A 142 -8.01 -3.21 -13.83
CA GLY A 142 -7.36 -1.95 -13.45
C GLY A 142 -6.14 -1.61 -14.30
N ILE A 143 -5.30 -2.59 -14.62
CA ILE A 143 -4.13 -2.43 -15.50
C ILE A 143 -4.59 -2.06 -16.93
N VAL A 144 -5.57 -2.76 -17.48
CA VAL A 144 -6.12 -2.47 -18.83
C VAL A 144 -6.73 -1.07 -18.87
N ALA A 145 -7.48 -0.69 -17.83
CA ALA A 145 -8.03 0.66 -17.72
C ALA A 145 -6.94 1.74 -17.64
N ALA A 146 -5.84 1.47 -16.90
CA ALA A 146 -4.69 2.38 -16.85
C ALA A 146 -4.03 2.57 -18.21
N ILE A 147 -3.84 1.50 -18.98
CA ILE A 147 -3.29 1.54 -20.33
C ILE A 147 -4.23 2.35 -21.27
N SER A 148 -5.53 2.09 -21.20
CA SER A 148 -6.52 2.85 -21.96
C SER A 148 -6.48 4.34 -21.64
N LEU A 149 -6.46 4.69 -20.35
CA LEU A 149 -6.37 6.07 -19.89
C LEU A 149 -5.05 6.75 -20.26
N PHE A 150 -3.96 5.99 -20.30
CA PHE A 150 -2.65 6.51 -20.71
C PHE A 150 -2.61 6.94 -22.20
N PHE A 151 -3.29 6.22 -23.07
CA PHE A 151 -3.42 6.59 -24.48
C PHE A 151 -4.50 7.64 -24.72
N ASN A 152 -5.65 7.51 -24.05
CA ASN A 152 -6.85 8.34 -24.20
C ASN A 152 -7.24 8.97 -22.87
N SER A 153 -6.69 10.15 -22.57
CA SER A 153 -6.97 10.87 -21.30
C SER A 153 -8.23 11.74 -21.35
N GLN A 154 -8.91 11.83 -22.49
CA GLN A 154 -10.14 12.60 -22.67
C GLN A 154 -11.36 11.68 -22.54
N LEU A 155 -12.34 12.07 -21.73
CA LEU A 155 -13.61 11.34 -21.59
C LEU A 155 -14.56 11.64 -22.75
N ASP A 156 -14.53 12.85 -23.28
CA ASP A 156 -15.34 13.24 -24.43
C ASP A 156 -14.50 13.18 -25.72
N LEU A 157 -14.48 12.00 -26.35
CA LEU A 157 -13.71 11.73 -27.57
C LEU A 157 -14.34 12.35 -28.83
N TYR A 158 -15.63 12.69 -28.78
CA TYR A 158 -16.40 13.15 -29.94
C TYR A 158 -16.93 14.57 -29.77
N ARG A 159 -16.25 15.41 -28.98
CA ARG A 159 -16.69 16.79 -28.68
C ARG A 159 -17.03 17.61 -29.92
N GLU A 160 -16.27 17.42 -31.00
CA GLU A 160 -16.47 18.15 -32.26
C GLU A 160 -17.73 17.70 -33.02
N SER A 161 -18.24 16.49 -32.78
CA SER A 161 -19.44 15.93 -33.42
C SER A 161 -20.74 16.24 -32.70
N HIS A 162 -20.69 16.87 -31.51
CA HIS A 162 -21.89 17.24 -30.77
C HIS A 162 -22.60 18.42 -31.43
N ALA A 163 -23.93 18.38 -31.49
CA ALA A 163 -24.77 19.47 -32.02
C ALA A 163 -24.52 20.81 -31.32
N THR A 164 -24.19 20.76 -30.01
CA THR A 164 -23.82 21.93 -29.23
C THR A 164 -22.47 21.68 -28.54
N LYS A 165 -21.44 22.47 -28.91
CA LYS A 165 -20.06 22.29 -28.40
C LYS A 165 -19.91 22.43 -26.88
N ASN A 166 -20.71 23.31 -26.25
CA ASN A 166 -20.74 23.53 -24.81
C ASN A 166 -21.99 22.89 -24.18
N ASN A 167 -22.21 21.62 -24.42
CA ASN A 167 -23.29 20.88 -23.78
C ASN A 167 -22.88 20.40 -22.36
N LEU A 168 -23.90 20.01 -21.57
CA LEU A 168 -23.68 19.58 -20.20
C LEU A 168 -22.74 18.37 -20.10
N TYR A 169 -22.79 17.42 -21.03
CA TYR A 169 -21.92 16.26 -21.08
C TYR A 169 -20.46 16.63 -21.25
N SER A 170 -20.13 17.51 -22.20
CA SER A 170 -18.75 17.95 -22.45
C SER A 170 -18.16 18.70 -21.26
N VAL A 171 -18.94 19.61 -20.64
CA VAL A 171 -18.51 20.35 -19.44
C VAL A 171 -18.33 19.42 -18.25
N LEU A 172 -19.27 18.50 -18.02
CA LEU A 172 -19.17 17.54 -16.92
C LEU A 172 -17.99 16.57 -17.10
N SER A 173 -17.76 16.07 -18.33
CA SER A 173 -16.63 15.20 -18.66
C SER A 173 -15.29 15.88 -18.39
N GLU A 174 -15.18 17.19 -18.71
CA GLU A 174 -13.99 17.98 -18.42
C GLU A 174 -13.76 18.15 -16.91
N GLU A 175 -14.80 18.45 -16.15
CA GLU A 175 -14.75 18.56 -14.68
C GLU A 175 -14.37 17.22 -14.02
N ILE A 176 -14.97 16.11 -14.44
CA ILE A 176 -14.62 14.76 -13.93
C ILE A 176 -13.15 14.45 -14.26
N SER A 177 -12.71 14.73 -15.48
CA SER A 177 -11.31 14.52 -15.89
C SER A 177 -10.36 15.38 -15.05
N ALA A 178 -10.74 16.62 -14.70
CA ALA A 178 -9.97 17.49 -13.84
C ALA A 178 -9.85 16.88 -12.42
N ARG A 179 -10.99 16.40 -11.82
CA ARG A 179 -10.96 15.77 -10.48
C ARG A 179 -10.09 14.50 -10.47
N PHE A 180 -10.17 13.70 -11.52
CA PHE A 180 -9.31 12.51 -11.63
C PHE A 180 -7.82 12.90 -11.72
N ARG A 181 -7.47 13.94 -12.49
CA ARG A 181 -6.08 14.44 -12.56
C ARG A 181 -5.58 14.94 -11.21
N ASP A 182 -6.40 15.68 -10.46
CA ASP A 182 -6.05 16.20 -9.14
C ASP A 182 -5.91 15.08 -8.10
N PHE A 183 -6.78 14.07 -8.16
CA PHE A 183 -6.67 12.86 -7.34
C PHE A 183 -5.41 12.06 -7.68
N TYR A 184 -5.15 11.85 -8.96
CA TYR A 184 -3.93 11.19 -9.42
C TYR A 184 -2.67 11.97 -9.01
N HIS A 185 -2.68 13.29 -9.08
CA HIS A 185 -1.56 14.12 -8.63
C HIS A 185 -1.30 13.94 -7.13
N SER A 186 -2.35 13.86 -6.32
CA SER A 186 -2.24 13.53 -4.89
C SER A 186 -1.67 12.13 -4.67
N PHE A 187 -2.07 11.15 -5.49
CA PHE A 187 -1.52 9.80 -5.47
C PHE A 187 -0.02 9.81 -5.84
N GLU A 188 0.35 10.47 -6.94
CA GLU A 188 1.74 10.57 -7.39
C GLU A 188 2.64 11.19 -6.33
N LEU A 189 2.17 12.23 -5.66
CA LEU A 189 2.92 12.93 -4.61
C LEU A 189 3.13 12.04 -3.38
N VAL A 190 2.05 11.46 -2.86
CA VAL A 190 2.07 10.65 -1.63
C VAL A 190 2.81 9.33 -1.86
N MET A 191 2.44 8.60 -2.90
CA MET A 191 3.02 7.28 -3.17
C MET A 191 4.44 7.37 -3.72
N GLY A 192 4.75 8.41 -4.50
CA GLY A 192 6.13 8.67 -4.93
C GLY A 192 7.07 8.92 -3.77
N ALA A 193 6.62 9.71 -2.78
CA ALA A 193 7.38 9.91 -1.54
C ALA A 193 7.51 8.60 -0.75
N GLN A 194 6.41 7.84 -0.58
CA GLN A 194 6.40 6.58 0.15
C GLN A 194 7.34 5.54 -0.47
N MET A 195 7.33 5.40 -1.80
CA MET A 195 8.26 4.52 -2.52
C MET A 195 9.72 4.92 -2.30
N THR A 196 10.02 6.21 -2.32
CA THR A 196 11.39 6.71 -2.09
C THR A 196 11.85 6.41 -0.66
N ILE A 197 11.01 6.66 0.33
CA ILE A 197 11.29 6.39 1.74
C ILE A 197 11.46 4.88 1.98
N SER A 198 10.56 4.07 1.44
CA SER A 198 10.63 2.60 1.51
C SER A 198 11.92 2.07 0.89
N LEU A 199 12.35 2.62 -0.26
CA LEU A 199 13.60 2.23 -0.89
C LEU A 199 14.82 2.56 -0.02
N ILE A 200 14.88 3.78 0.54
CA ILE A 200 15.95 4.19 1.44
C ILE A 200 16.00 3.27 2.67
N ASN A 201 14.86 3.04 3.32
CA ASN A 201 14.76 2.16 4.48
C ASN A 201 15.19 0.71 4.13
N THR A 202 14.80 0.22 2.97
CA THR A 202 15.18 -1.12 2.49
C THR A 202 16.69 -1.22 2.26
N ILE A 203 17.32 -0.22 1.66
CA ILE A 203 18.79 -0.20 1.45
C ILE A 203 19.51 -0.23 2.78
N LEU A 204 19.11 0.62 3.72
CA LEU A 204 19.73 0.67 5.05
C LEU A 204 19.51 -0.65 5.82
N THR A 205 18.32 -1.20 5.76
CA THR A 205 18.00 -2.50 6.36
C THR A 205 18.80 -3.62 5.68
N ALA A 206 18.95 -3.62 4.36
CA ALA A 206 19.75 -4.59 3.63
C ALA A 206 21.20 -4.57 4.10
N VAL A 207 21.82 -3.40 4.21
CA VAL A 207 23.18 -3.24 4.75
C VAL A 207 23.27 -3.83 6.16
N PHE A 208 22.32 -3.49 7.02
CA PHE A 208 22.30 -3.97 8.40
C PHE A 208 22.16 -5.51 8.48
N VAL A 209 21.17 -6.11 7.83
CA VAL A 209 20.89 -7.56 7.91
C VAL A 209 22.02 -8.39 7.29
N LEU A 210 22.71 -7.85 6.27
CA LEU A 210 23.89 -8.50 5.69
C LEU A 210 25.10 -8.44 6.63
N ILE A 211 25.33 -7.31 7.32
CA ILE A 211 26.42 -7.16 8.30
C ILE A 211 26.24 -8.14 9.46
N ILE A 212 25.04 -8.25 10.02
CA ILE A 212 24.76 -9.16 11.14
C ILE A 212 24.56 -10.60 10.70
N ARG A 213 24.60 -10.87 9.39
CA ARG A 213 24.33 -12.18 8.77
C ARG A 213 23.00 -12.79 9.22
N LEU A 214 21.94 -11.97 9.18
CA LEU A 214 20.60 -12.41 9.55
C LEU A 214 20.16 -13.59 8.68
N PRO A 215 19.59 -14.67 9.26
CA PRO A 215 19.05 -15.76 8.47
C PRO A 215 17.94 -15.26 7.54
N ASN A 216 17.83 -15.88 6.37
CA ASN A 216 16.83 -15.53 5.36
C ASN A 216 16.87 -14.04 4.88
N ALA A 217 18.02 -13.37 4.95
CA ALA A 217 18.19 -11.99 4.47
C ALA A 217 17.64 -11.75 3.05
N PRO A 218 17.80 -12.67 2.05
CA PRO A 218 17.22 -12.51 0.71
C PRO A 218 15.69 -12.43 0.69
N LEU A 219 15.01 -12.94 1.71
CA LEU A 219 13.56 -12.83 1.86
C LEU A 219 13.17 -11.57 2.66
N VAL A 220 13.94 -11.24 3.69
CA VAL A 220 13.67 -10.10 4.58
C VAL A 220 13.79 -8.77 3.83
N ILE A 221 14.78 -8.61 2.94
CA ILE A 221 15.02 -7.36 2.22
C ILE A 221 13.83 -6.97 1.33
N PRO A 222 13.36 -7.79 0.37
CA PRO A 222 12.19 -7.43 -0.43
C PRO A 222 10.90 -7.34 0.39
N PHE A 223 10.77 -8.14 1.44
CA PHE A 223 9.65 -8.03 2.37
C PHE A 223 9.61 -6.66 3.05
N THR A 224 10.75 -6.13 3.50
CA THR A 224 10.85 -4.78 4.08
C THR A 224 10.41 -3.71 3.08
N PHE A 225 10.78 -3.83 1.80
CA PHE A 225 10.34 -2.90 0.77
C PHE A 225 8.83 -2.92 0.58
N LEU A 226 8.24 -4.11 0.45
CA LEU A 226 6.80 -4.26 0.26
C LEU A 226 6.00 -3.74 1.45
N CYS A 227 6.45 -4.08 2.66
CA CYS A 227 5.87 -3.55 3.88
C CYS A 227 5.98 -2.02 3.93
N GLY A 228 7.14 -1.45 3.56
CA GLY A 228 7.36 -0.02 3.56
C GLY A 228 6.46 0.78 2.62
N LEU A 229 5.78 0.14 1.65
CA LEU A 229 4.76 0.79 0.82
C LEU A 229 3.44 1.02 1.57
N VAL A 230 3.20 0.30 2.67
CA VAL A 230 2.02 0.46 3.52
C VAL A 230 2.36 1.43 4.67
N PRO A 231 1.80 2.64 4.69
CA PRO A 231 2.15 3.64 5.68
C PRO A 231 1.93 3.16 7.11
N ILE A 232 2.86 3.44 8.00
CA ILE A 232 2.83 3.14 9.44
C ILE A 232 2.81 1.63 9.75
N VAL A 233 1.78 0.91 9.31
CA VAL A 233 1.56 -0.52 9.59
C VAL A 233 2.67 -1.39 9.02
N GLY A 234 3.11 -1.10 7.80
CA GLY A 234 4.11 -1.90 7.11
C GLY A 234 5.46 -1.94 7.85
N ASN A 235 5.93 -0.80 8.32
CA ASN A 235 7.18 -0.74 9.07
C ASN A 235 7.11 -1.48 10.42
N LEU A 236 5.94 -1.46 11.09
CA LEU A 236 5.75 -2.23 12.31
C LEU A 236 5.87 -3.74 12.03
N VAL A 237 5.25 -4.22 10.94
CA VAL A 237 5.29 -5.63 10.55
C VAL A 237 6.71 -6.07 10.18
N SER A 238 7.39 -5.33 9.29
CA SER A 238 8.76 -5.68 8.87
C SER A 238 9.74 -5.64 10.04
N ASN A 239 9.64 -4.66 10.92
CA ASN A 239 10.49 -4.52 12.09
C ASN A 239 10.29 -5.67 13.08
N THR A 240 9.04 -6.09 13.31
CA THR A 240 8.73 -7.24 14.15
C THR A 240 9.39 -8.52 13.62
N VAL A 241 9.32 -8.75 12.30
CA VAL A 241 9.95 -9.92 11.66
C VAL A 241 11.48 -9.87 11.82
N ILE A 242 12.11 -8.72 11.61
CA ILE A 242 13.56 -8.56 11.74
C ILE A 242 14.02 -8.81 13.18
N VAL A 243 13.34 -8.23 14.16
CA VAL A 243 13.66 -8.45 15.58
C VAL A 243 13.46 -9.90 15.97
N PHE A 244 12.38 -10.53 15.50
CA PHE A 244 12.10 -11.95 15.76
C PHE A 244 13.20 -12.85 15.18
N LEU A 245 13.60 -12.64 13.92
CA LEU A 245 14.69 -13.41 13.31
C LEU A 245 16.03 -13.14 14.00
N ALA A 246 16.32 -11.92 14.44
CA ALA A 246 17.51 -11.61 15.22
C ALA A 246 17.49 -12.29 16.61
N PHE A 247 16.30 -12.43 17.21
CA PHE A 247 16.12 -13.15 18.47
C PHE A 247 16.46 -14.64 18.37
N THR A 248 16.18 -15.29 17.23
CA THR A 248 16.57 -16.69 17.01
C THR A 248 18.10 -16.89 17.02
N MET A 249 18.87 -15.84 16.69
CA MET A 249 20.33 -15.90 16.78
C MET A 249 20.81 -15.68 18.23
N SER A 250 20.34 -14.64 18.89
CA SER A 250 20.59 -14.35 20.31
C SER A 250 19.79 -13.14 20.79
N LEU A 251 19.54 -13.06 22.10
CA LEU A 251 18.92 -11.89 22.73
C LEU A 251 19.75 -10.60 22.46
N LYS A 252 21.09 -10.71 22.42
CA LYS A 252 21.98 -9.58 22.13
C LYS A 252 21.74 -9.07 20.71
N MET A 253 21.58 -9.96 19.71
CA MET A 253 21.29 -9.57 18.33
C MET A 253 19.89 -8.98 18.18
N ALA A 254 18.89 -9.49 18.90
CA ALA A 254 17.56 -8.87 18.94
C ALA A 254 17.61 -7.42 19.46
N LEU A 255 18.38 -7.16 20.53
CA LEU A 255 18.55 -5.81 21.06
C LEU A 255 19.28 -4.90 20.08
N VAL A 256 20.33 -5.40 19.41
CA VAL A 256 21.03 -4.63 18.35
C VAL A 256 20.08 -4.31 17.20
N ALA A 257 19.26 -5.26 16.75
CA ALA A 257 18.24 -5.03 15.73
C ALA A 257 17.21 -3.99 16.18
N LEU A 258 16.72 -4.09 17.42
CA LEU A 258 15.76 -3.14 17.95
C LEU A 258 16.32 -1.71 17.99
N VAL A 259 17.57 -1.52 18.44
CA VAL A 259 18.22 -0.21 18.46
C VAL A 259 18.37 0.35 17.04
N PHE A 260 18.83 -0.49 16.10
CA PHE A 260 18.92 -0.11 14.69
C PHE A 260 17.55 0.34 14.13
N LEU A 261 16.49 -0.42 14.37
CA LEU A 261 15.15 -0.11 13.87
C LEU A 261 14.56 1.15 14.49
N ILE A 262 14.84 1.44 15.77
CA ILE A 262 14.49 2.72 16.39
C ILE A 262 15.21 3.88 15.68
N ALA A 263 16.49 3.72 15.35
CA ALA A 263 17.25 4.73 14.62
C ALA A 263 16.69 4.95 13.19
N ILE A 264 16.35 3.86 12.47
CA ILE A 264 15.72 3.93 11.15
C ILE A 264 14.36 4.62 11.23
N HIS A 265 13.53 4.30 12.22
CA HIS A 265 12.22 4.94 12.39
C HIS A 265 12.35 6.46 12.65
N LYS A 266 13.35 6.88 13.43
CA LYS A 266 13.64 8.31 13.60
C LYS A 266 14.12 8.96 12.30
N LEU A 267 14.97 8.27 11.53
CA LEU A 267 15.43 8.74 10.24
C LEU A 267 14.26 8.86 9.25
N GLU A 268 13.36 7.90 9.22
CA GLU A 268 12.13 7.95 8.41
C GLU A 268 11.28 9.18 8.73
N TYR A 269 11.12 9.52 10.00
CA TYR A 269 10.43 10.75 10.39
C TYR A 269 11.10 12.01 9.80
N VAL A 270 12.43 12.08 9.81
CA VAL A 270 13.18 13.18 9.19
C VAL A 270 13.04 13.17 7.67
N LEU A 271 13.11 11.99 7.04
CA LEU A 271 12.93 11.84 5.59
C LEU A 271 11.51 12.26 5.16
N ASN A 272 10.49 11.82 5.89
CA ASN A 272 9.11 12.25 5.66
C ASN A 272 8.98 13.77 5.71
N SER A 273 9.59 14.41 6.71
CA SER A 273 9.59 15.87 6.83
C SER A 273 10.29 16.57 5.66
N LYS A 274 11.40 16.02 5.16
CA LYS A 274 12.19 16.62 4.06
C LYS A 274 11.63 16.31 2.67
N ILE A 275 11.18 15.08 2.43
CA ILE A 275 10.71 14.61 1.10
C ILE A 275 9.30 15.09 0.83
N ILE A 276 8.43 14.99 1.82
CA ILE A 276 7.03 15.39 1.71
C ILE A 276 6.88 16.89 1.95
N GLY A 277 7.80 17.48 2.75
CA GLY A 277 7.85 18.90 3.07
C GLY A 277 6.65 19.38 3.90
N GLU A 278 6.52 20.70 4.05
CA GLU A 278 5.42 21.31 4.80
C GLU A 278 4.04 21.12 4.14
N ARG A 279 4.01 20.67 2.89
CA ARG A 279 2.81 20.58 2.05
C ARG A 279 1.82 19.47 2.45
N ILE A 280 2.25 18.43 3.18
CA ILE A 280 1.40 17.27 3.54
C ILE A 280 1.36 17.03 5.06
N ARG A 281 1.48 18.04 5.88
CA ARG A 281 1.33 17.90 7.34
C ARG A 281 -0.16 17.75 7.70
N ASN A 282 -0.65 16.51 7.65
CA ASN A 282 -1.90 16.17 8.30
C ASN A 282 -1.64 15.84 9.78
N PRO A 283 -2.54 16.23 10.71
CA PRO A 283 -2.45 15.79 12.09
C PRO A 283 -2.39 14.25 12.17
N VAL A 284 -1.55 13.72 13.05
CA VAL A 284 -1.34 12.26 13.18
C VAL A 284 -2.67 11.54 13.46
N TRP A 285 -3.50 12.08 14.36
CA TRP A 285 -4.81 11.50 14.68
C TRP A 285 -5.74 11.40 13.47
N LEU A 286 -5.71 12.40 12.58
CA LEU A 286 -6.52 12.39 11.35
C LEU A 286 -6.04 11.33 10.37
N THR A 287 -4.71 11.16 10.26
CA THR A 287 -4.11 10.09 9.44
C THR A 287 -4.49 8.71 9.99
N LEU A 288 -4.40 8.50 11.32
CA LEU A 288 -4.81 7.24 11.95
C LEU A 288 -6.29 6.94 11.73
N LEU A 289 -7.16 7.94 11.89
CA LEU A 289 -8.59 7.79 11.61
C LEU A 289 -8.85 7.39 10.16
N ALA A 290 -8.17 8.05 9.22
CA ALA A 290 -8.29 7.73 7.80
C ALA A 290 -7.79 6.32 7.47
N LEU A 291 -6.72 5.84 8.12
CA LEU A 291 -6.21 4.47 7.97
C LEU A 291 -7.24 3.45 8.44
N ILE A 292 -7.88 3.68 9.59
CA ILE A 292 -8.94 2.80 10.13
C ILE A 292 -10.15 2.76 9.19
N ILE A 293 -10.60 3.93 8.72
CA ILE A 293 -11.73 4.00 7.76
C ILE A 293 -11.35 3.32 6.45
N GLY A 294 -10.15 3.58 5.93
CA GLY A 294 -9.66 2.97 4.69
C GLY A 294 -9.57 1.46 4.79
N GLU A 295 -9.03 0.94 5.90
CA GLU A 295 -8.97 -0.50 6.17
C GLU A 295 -10.37 -1.13 6.17
N ARG A 296 -11.32 -0.53 6.87
CA ARG A 296 -12.69 -1.03 6.95
C ARG A 296 -13.43 -1.01 5.60
N LEU A 297 -13.14 -0.03 4.75
CA LEU A 297 -13.80 0.10 3.44
C LEU A 297 -13.17 -0.80 2.37
N MET A 298 -11.84 -0.92 2.33
CA MET A 298 -11.13 -1.56 1.22
C MET A 298 -10.03 -2.53 1.65
N GLY A 299 -9.85 -2.79 2.96
CA GLY A 299 -8.71 -3.57 3.47
C GLY A 299 -7.36 -2.89 3.21
N ILE A 300 -6.32 -3.68 2.89
CA ILE A 300 -4.96 -3.17 2.60
C ILE A 300 -4.95 -2.06 1.54
N PRO A 301 -5.66 -2.18 0.39
CA PRO A 301 -5.79 -1.07 -0.56
C PRO A 301 -6.27 0.23 0.06
N GLY A 302 -7.22 0.17 0.98
CA GLY A 302 -7.74 1.34 1.67
C GLY A 302 -6.71 1.99 2.60
N VAL A 303 -5.89 1.19 3.29
CA VAL A 303 -4.78 1.71 4.11
C VAL A 303 -3.78 2.48 3.24
N VAL A 304 -3.45 1.96 2.05
CA VAL A 304 -2.54 2.63 1.11
C VAL A 304 -3.14 3.92 0.55
N LEU A 305 -4.45 3.92 0.24
CA LEU A 305 -5.14 5.09 -0.33
C LEU A 305 -5.52 6.16 0.70
N ALA A 306 -5.62 5.82 1.98
CA ALA A 306 -6.05 6.75 3.02
C ALA A 306 -5.26 8.08 3.04
N PRO A 307 -3.92 8.10 3.07
CA PRO A 307 -3.17 9.36 3.02
C PRO A 307 -3.31 10.08 1.67
N VAL A 308 -3.57 9.37 0.59
CA VAL A 308 -3.83 9.96 -0.74
C VAL A 308 -5.15 10.73 -0.73
N VAL A 309 -6.21 10.10 -0.22
CA VAL A 309 -7.54 10.73 -0.08
C VAL A 309 -7.47 11.96 0.83
N LEU A 310 -6.77 11.85 1.96
CA LEU A 310 -6.58 12.99 2.85
C LEU A 310 -5.87 14.16 2.18
N ASN A 311 -4.79 13.87 1.45
CA ASN A 311 -4.05 14.89 0.71
C ASN A 311 -4.92 15.52 -0.38
N TYR A 312 -5.66 14.71 -1.12
CA TYR A 312 -6.59 15.19 -2.14
C TYR A 312 -7.65 16.11 -1.54
N LEU A 313 -8.32 15.68 -0.46
CA LEU A 313 -9.35 16.49 0.20
C LEU A 313 -8.78 17.82 0.68
N ARG A 314 -7.60 17.81 1.28
CA ARG A 314 -6.93 19.04 1.72
C ARG A 314 -6.66 19.99 0.56
N LEU A 315 -6.08 19.48 -0.54
CA LEU A 315 -5.78 20.29 -1.72
C LEU A 315 -7.06 20.87 -2.35
N GLU A 316 -8.10 20.06 -2.48
CA GLU A 316 -9.37 20.53 -3.04
C GLU A 316 -10.07 21.57 -2.16
N LEU A 317 -10.13 21.33 -0.85
CA LEU A 317 -10.73 22.26 0.10
C LEU A 317 -9.95 23.59 0.16
N SER A 318 -8.62 23.54 -0.01
CA SER A 318 -7.79 24.75 -0.03
C SER A 318 -8.00 25.65 -1.26
N LYS A 319 -8.62 25.14 -2.33
CA LYS A 319 -8.98 25.91 -3.53
C LYS A 319 -10.31 26.69 -3.37
N ILE A 320 -11.08 26.40 -2.32
CA ILE A 320 -12.40 27.00 -2.10
C ILE A 320 -12.23 28.24 -1.23
N GLU A 321 -12.47 29.42 -1.83
CA GLU A 321 -12.51 30.65 -1.07
C GLU A 321 -13.80 30.71 -0.23
N VAL A 322 -13.65 30.98 1.07
CA VAL A 322 -14.75 31.22 2.00
C VAL A 322 -14.73 32.71 2.35
N PRO A 323 -15.88 33.40 2.29
CA PRO A 323 -15.94 34.80 2.76
C PRO A 323 -15.42 34.88 4.19
N ALA A 324 -14.57 35.88 4.46
CA ALA A 324 -14.11 36.15 5.83
C ALA A 324 -15.32 36.24 6.78
N PRO A 325 -15.25 35.59 7.97
CA PRO A 325 -16.33 35.80 8.95
C PRO A 325 -16.48 37.29 9.19
N THR A 326 -17.63 37.84 8.87
CA THR A 326 -17.97 39.19 9.27
C THR A 326 -17.76 39.26 10.78
N ALA A 327 -16.87 40.16 11.24
CA ALA A 327 -16.64 40.39 12.64
C ALA A 327 -18.01 40.68 13.27
N ARG A 328 -18.62 39.66 13.89
CA ARG A 328 -19.75 39.89 14.79
C ARG A 328 -19.15 40.63 15.96
N ASN A 329 -19.57 41.88 16.11
CA ASN A 329 -19.27 42.72 17.26
C ASN A 329 -19.38 41.88 18.54
N LEU A 330 -18.23 41.68 19.20
CA LEU A 330 -18.16 41.32 20.59
C LEU A 330 -18.58 42.51 21.45
#